data_7e57905ba7ac89e1cf00ca73257a70ea
#
_entry.id   7e57905ba7ac89e1cf00ca73257a70ea
#
_cell.length_a   1.000
_cell.length_b   1.000
_cell.length_c   1.000
_cell.angle_alpha   90.00
_cell.angle_beta   90.00
_cell.angle_gamma   90.00
#
_symmetry.space_group_name_H-M   'P 1'
#
loop_
_entity.id
_entity.type
_entity.pdbx_description
1 polymer ?
#
loop_
_entity_poly.entity_id
_entity_poly.type
_entity_poly.pdbx_seq_one_letter_code
_entity_poly.pdbx_strand_id
1 'polypeptide(L)'
;ALDTYRKGAKSVTMIIREKEIGKNIKYWVRPDIINRIENNEINVFYESKIVEIKEKSIIINNKKGDNEISNDFVLAMTGYQPNYGILEKLGVDILNDEFKTPFYDEQTMETNVKGVFLAGVICGGLKTNKWFIENSREHSRKILSQIIKA
;
A
#
# COMPACT_ATOMS: atom_id res chain seq x y z
N ALA A 1 -13.54 4.37 -0.72
CA ALA A 1 -14.42 5.55 -0.80
C ALA A 1 -15.53 5.33 -1.82
N LEU A 2 -15.24 5.11 -3.10
CA LEU A 2 -16.28 4.92 -4.14
C LEU A 2 -17.26 3.80 -3.80
N ASP A 3 -16.78 2.63 -3.41
CA ASP A 3 -17.67 1.50 -3.07
C ASP A 3 -18.51 1.79 -1.83
N THR A 4 -17.95 2.47 -0.84
CA THR A 4 -18.67 2.89 0.36
C THR A 4 -19.78 3.86 0.00
N TYR A 5 -19.47 4.86 -0.82
CA TYR A 5 -20.46 5.81 -1.35
C TYR A 5 -21.57 5.10 -2.13
N ARG A 6 -21.20 4.25 -3.09
CA ARG A 6 -22.17 3.51 -3.94
C ARG A 6 -23.07 2.55 -3.16
N LYS A 7 -22.61 2.07 -2.01
CA LYS A 7 -23.39 1.22 -1.11
C LYS A 7 -24.29 1.99 -0.15
N GLY A 8 -24.41 3.30 -0.33
CA GLY A 8 -25.35 4.15 0.39
C GLY A 8 -24.88 4.62 1.75
N ALA A 9 -23.59 4.74 1.99
CA ALA A 9 -23.10 5.42 3.19
C ALA A 9 -23.62 6.87 3.21
N LYS A 10 -24.11 7.32 4.36
CA LYS A 10 -24.68 8.66 4.55
C LYS A 10 -23.69 9.77 4.23
N SER A 11 -22.43 9.55 4.58
CA SER A 11 -21.32 10.43 4.23
C SER A 11 -20.03 9.60 4.07
N VAL A 12 -19.15 10.05 3.19
CA VAL A 12 -17.83 9.47 2.99
C VAL A 12 -16.82 10.60 3.00
N THR A 13 -15.78 10.46 3.83
CA THR A 13 -14.70 11.44 3.94
C THR A 13 -13.36 10.77 3.71
N MET A 14 -12.53 11.34 2.87
CA MET A 14 -11.15 10.91 2.62
C MET A 14 -10.19 11.84 3.34
N ILE A 15 -9.24 11.28 4.06
CA ILE A 15 -8.12 12.01 4.67
C ILE A 15 -6.86 11.64 3.90
N ILE A 16 -6.24 12.63 3.25
CA ILE A 16 -5.13 12.44 2.31
C ILE A 16 -3.95 13.31 2.75
N ARG A 17 -2.78 12.71 2.86
CA ARG A 17 -1.55 13.40 3.26
C ARG A 17 -0.98 14.31 2.16
N GLU A 18 -1.22 13.94 0.93
CA GLU A 18 -0.78 14.64 -0.27
C GLU A 18 -1.68 15.86 -0.57
N LYS A 19 -1.21 16.72 -1.48
CA LYS A 19 -1.95 17.92 -1.92
C LYS A 19 -3.09 17.63 -2.90
N GLU A 20 -3.07 16.46 -3.51
CA GLU A 20 -4.03 16.03 -4.52
C GLU A 20 -4.25 14.52 -4.48
N ILE A 21 -5.26 14.05 -5.18
CA ILE A 21 -5.49 12.63 -5.42
C ILE A 21 -4.29 12.03 -6.15
N GLY A 22 -3.64 11.04 -5.54
CA GLY A 22 -2.40 10.45 -6.01
C GLY A 22 -2.47 9.92 -7.45
N LYS A 23 -1.38 10.09 -8.20
CA LYS A 23 -1.26 9.59 -9.58
C LYS A 23 -1.22 8.05 -9.68
N ASN A 24 -0.94 7.38 -8.56
CA ASN A 24 -0.88 5.91 -8.47
C ASN A 24 -2.25 5.23 -8.42
N ILE A 25 -3.33 6.01 -8.38
CA ILE A 25 -4.69 5.46 -8.48
C ILE A 25 -4.91 4.98 -9.92
N LYS A 26 -5.52 3.80 -10.05
CA LYS A 26 -5.84 3.20 -11.35
C LYS A 26 -6.56 4.22 -12.25
N TYR A 27 -6.12 4.34 -13.49
CA TYR A 27 -6.55 5.41 -14.41
C TYR A 27 -8.07 5.46 -14.63
N TRP A 28 -8.76 4.31 -14.52
CA TRP A 28 -10.22 4.25 -14.66
C TRP A 28 -10.98 4.60 -13.37
N VAL A 29 -10.32 4.60 -12.21
CA VAL A 29 -10.92 4.97 -10.92
C VAL A 29 -10.78 6.46 -10.65
N ARG A 30 -9.65 7.05 -11.08
CA ARG A 30 -9.30 8.44 -10.79
C ARG A 30 -10.33 9.47 -11.28
N PRO A 31 -10.87 9.41 -12.52
CA PRO A 31 -11.89 10.35 -12.97
C PRO A 31 -13.16 10.30 -12.14
N ASP A 32 -13.62 9.10 -11.78
CA ASP A 32 -14.85 8.94 -10.99
C ASP A 32 -14.68 9.53 -9.56
N ILE A 33 -13.59 9.25 -8.88
CA ILE A 33 -13.36 9.81 -7.54
C ILE A 33 -13.25 11.33 -7.56
N ILE A 34 -12.60 11.93 -8.58
CA ILE A 34 -12.50 13.36 -8.75
C ILE A 34 -13.90 13.97 -8.97
N ASN A 35 -14.69 13.39 -9.86
CA ASN A 35 -16.05 13.85 -10.13
C ASN A 35 -16.91 13.84 -8.86
N ARG A 36 -16.83 12.77 -8.03
CA ARG A 36 -17.59 12.71 -6.77
C ARG A 36 -17.16 13.77 -5.76
N ILE A 37 -15.87 14.08 -5.73
CA ILE A 37 -15.34 15.14 -4.86
C ILE A 37 -15.82 16.52 -5.34
N GLU A 38 -15.73 16.80 -6.64
CA GLU A 38 -16.18 18.08 -7.24
C GLU A 38 -17.69 18.31 -7.04
N ASN A 39 -18.47 17.25 -7.07
CA ASN A 39 -19.93 17.31 -6.81
C ASN A 39 -20.28 17.30 -5.30
N ASN A 40 -19.30 17.34 -4.39
CA ASN A 40 -19.49 17.24 -2.93
C ASN A 40 -20.20 15.96 -2.46
N GLU A 41 -20.12 14.89 -3.22
CA GLU A 41 -20.66 13.57 -2.87
C GLU A 41 -19.69 12.78 -1.99
N ILE A 42 -18.39 13.05 -2.09
CA ILE A 42 -17.33 12.55 -1.22
C ILE A 42 -16.51 13.73 -0.72
N ASN A 43 -16.43 13.87 0.59
CA ASN A 43 -15.60 14.89 1.22
C ASN A 43 -14.14 14.52 1.18
N VAL A 44 -13.23 15.50 1.09
CA VAL A 44 -11.80 15.25 1.15
C VAL A 44 -11.08 16.33 1.96
N PHE A 45 -10.15 15.89 2.81
CA PHE A 45 -9.19 16.74 3.49
C PHE A 45 -7.80 16.41 2.95
N TYR A 46 -7.24 17.30 2.16
CA TYR A 46 -5.87 17.21 1.67
C TYR A 46 -4.86 17.69 2.71
N GLU A 47 -3.60 17.33 2.54
CA GLU A 47 -2.48 17.70 3.44
C GLU A 47 -2.83 17.45 4.91
N SER A 48 -3.60 16.39 5.17
CA SER A 48 -4.18 16.08 6.48
C SER A 48 -3.80 14.69 6.95
N LYS A 49 -3.72 14.52 8.26
CA LYS A 49 -3.49 13.23 8.92
C LYS A 49 -4.45 13.05 10.09
N ILE A 50 -4.82 11.82 10.38
CA ILE A 50 -5.57 11.48 11.59
C ILE A 50 -4.58 11.46 12.74
N VAL A 51 -4.90 12.14 13.83
CA VAL A 51 -4.11 12.19 15.06
C VAL A 51 -4.77 11.42 16.19
N GLU A 52 -6.10 11.31 16.18
CA GLU A 52 -6.85 10.57 17.18
C GLU A 52 -8.13 9.98 16.59
N ILE A 53 -8.48 8.75 17.00
CA ILE A 53 -9.74 8.10 16.67
C ILE A 53 -10.50 7.92 17.97
N LYS A 54 -11.69 8.52 18.07
CA LYS A 54 -12.61 8.40 19.21
C LYS A 54 -13.80 7.50 18.83
N GLU A 55 -14.67 7.23 19.78
CA GLU A 55 -15.82 6.35 19.56
C GLU A 55 -16.78 6.84 18.46
N LYS A 56 -17.00 8.16 18.39
CA LYS A 56 -17.97 8.79 17.45
C LYS A 56 -17.38 9.94 16.63
N SER A 57 -16.07 10.10 16.68
CA SER A 57 -15.37 11.18 15.95
C SER A 57 -13.92 10.81 15.67
N ILE A 58 -13.32 11.56 14.77
CA ILE A 58 -11.86 11.55 14.53
C ILE A 58 -11.32 12.96 14.66
N ILE A 59 -10.10 13.09 15.14
CA ILE A 59 -9.36 14.35 15.08
C ILE A 59 -8.36 14.26 13.92
N ILE A 60 -8.46 15.22 13.01
CA ILE A 60 -7.52 15.40 11.92
C ILE A 60 -6.68 16.64 12.16
N ASN A 61 -5.42 16.59 11.78
CA ASN A 61 -4.49 17.71 11.82
C ASN A 61 -4.12 18.09 10.39
N ASN A 62 -4.12 19.38 10.11
CA ASN A 62 -3.63 19.97 8.87
C ASN A 62 -2.95 21.33 9.16
N LYS A 63 -2.57 22.08 8.12
CA LYS A 63 -1.93 23.39 8.27
C LYS A 63 -2.73 24.43 9.06
N LYS A 64 -4.05 24.24 9.21
CA LYS A 64 -4.94 25.13 9.96
C LYS A 64 -5.09 24.72 11.42
N GLY A 65 -4.49 23.58 11.81
CA GLY A 65 -4.58 22.99 13.15
C GLY A 65 -5.47 21.76 13.22
N ASP A 66 -5.87 21.42 14.42
CA ASP A 66 -6.70 20.25 14.68
C ASP A 66 -8.17 20.55 14.41
N ASN A 67 -8.85 19.59 13.79
CA ASN A 67 -10.28 19.65 13.51
C ASN A 67 -10.95 18.32 13.86
N GLU A 68 -12.02 18.37 14.62
CA GLU A 68 -12.79 17.18 14.99
C GLU A 68 -13.96 16.98 14.01
N ILE A 69 -14.08 15.75 13.49
CA ILE A 69 -15.11 15.35 12.53
C ILE A 69 -15.90 14.18 13.12
N SER A 70 -17.23 14.31 13.12
CA SER A 70 -18.12 13.20 13.50
C SER A 70 -17.94 12.03 12.53
N ASN A 71 -17.82 10.82 13.06
CA ASN A 71 -17.55 9.62 12.28
C ASN A 71 -17.99 8.35 13.02
N ASP A 72 -18.57 7.41 12.31
CA ASP A 72 -18.98 6.10 12.85
C ASP A 72 -17.96 5.00 12.55
N PHE A 73 -17.28 5.04 11.40
CA PHE A 73 -16.37 3.99 10.94
C PHE A 73 -15.12 4.56 10.30
N VAL A 74 -13.96 4.01 10.65
CA VAL A 74 -12.67 4.33 10.03
C VAL A 74 -12.19 3.14 9.20
N LEU A 75 -11.95 3.37 7.92
CA LEU A 75 -11.30 2.42 7.02
C LEU A 75 -9.84 2.83 6.84
N ALA A 76 -8.94 2.21 7.59
CA ALA A 76 -7.51 2.53 7.60
C ALA A 76 -6.79 1.93 6.37
N MET A 77 -6.94 2.57 5.22
CA MET A 77 -6.30 2.17 3.96
C MET A 77 -4.87 2.73 3.85
N THR A 78 -4.04 2.41 4.84
CA THR A 78 -2.71 2.99 5.06
C THR A 78 -1.61 2.44 4.17
N GLY A 79 -1.94 1.50 3.30
CA GLY A 79 -1.01 0.79 2.44
C GLY A 79 -0.51 -0.50 3.08
N TYR A 80 0.28 -1.23 2.30
CA TYR A 80 0.85 -2.51 2.68
C TYR A 80 2.34 -2.32 3.01
N GLN A 81 2.81 -2.96 4.07
CA GLN A 81 4.23 -3.05 4.39
C GLN A 81 4.63 -4.52 4.50
N PRO A 82 5.76 -4.93 3.90
CA PRO A 82 6.28 -6.28 4.06
C PRO A 82 6.66 -6.55 5.52
N ASN A 83 6.43 -7.78 5.97
CA ASN A 83 6.96 -8.25 7.24
C ASN A 83 8.36 -8.86 7.02
N TYR A 84 9.39 -8.11 7.35
CA TYR A 84 10.78 -8.56 7.20
C TYR A 84 11.24 -9.51 8.30
N GLY A 85 10.52 -9.63 9.41
CA GLY A 85 10.96 -10.38 10.58
C GLY A 85 11.31 -11.86 10.32
N ILE A 86 10.66 -12.52 9.36
CA ILE A 86 11.02 -13.88 8.93
C ILE A 86 12.32 -13.85 8.13
N LEU A 87 12.49 -12.91 7.21
CA LEU A 87 13.68 -12.79 6.36
C LEU A 87 14.93 -12.50 7.20
N GLU A 88 14.82 -11.56 8.15
CA GLU A 88 15.89 -11.22 9.08
C GLU A 88 16.30 -12.42 9.94
N LYS A 89 15.34 -13.20 10.45
CA LYS A 89 15.62 -14.43 11.21
C LYS A 89 16.29 -15.51 10.38
N LEU A 90 16.03 -15.54 9.08
CA LEU A 90 16.70 -16.46 8.15
C LEU A 90 18.07 -15.94 7.70
N GLY A 91 18.46 -14.72 8.07
CA GLY A 91 19.71 -14.09 7.68
C GLY A 91 19.67 -13.48 6.27
N VAL A 92 18.49 -13.22 5.73
CA VAL A 92 18.35 -12.54 4.44
C VAL A 92 18.63 -11.05 4.60
N ASP A 93 19.55 -10.54 3.81
CA ASP A 93 19.91 -9.12 3.81
C ASP A 93 18.78 -8.26 3.26
N ILE A 94 18.51 -7.14 3.93
CA ILE A 94 17.62 -6.09 3.43
C ILE A 94 18.48 -4.94 2.96
N LEU A 95 18.38 -4.59 1.68
CA LEU A 95 19.16 -3.51 1.09
C LEU A 95 18.80 -2.16 1.70
N ASN A 96 19.80 -1.30 1.84
CA ASN A 96 19.59 0.07 2.30
C ASN A 96 19.23 0.99 1.14
N ASP A 97 18.24 0.56 0.33
CA ASP A 97 17.65 1.34 -0.75
C ASP A 97 16.36 2.03 -0.29
N GLU A 98 15.79 2.88 -1.15
CA GLU A 98 14.53 3.59 -0.91
C GLU A 98 13.38 2.64 -0.54
N PHE A 99 13.39 1.42 -1.08
CA PHE A 99 12.30 0.46 -0.96
C PHE A 99 12.59 -0.64 0.06
N LYS A 100 13.76 -0.63 0.73
CA LYS A 100 14.16 -1.71 1.63
C LYS A 100 13.97 -3.08 0.98
N THR A 101 14.47 -3.21 -0.23
CA THR A 101 14.32 -4.42 -1.03
C THR A 101 15.13 -5.56 -0.38
N PRO A 102 14.55 -6.75 -0.14
CA PRO A 102 15.34 -7.92 0.26
C PRO A 102 16.34 -8.26 -0.83
N PHE A 103 17.56 -8.67 -0.44
CA PHE A 103 18.56 -9.10 -1.41
C PHE A 103 18.16 -10.43 -2.05
N TYR A 104 18.19 -10.48 -3.37
CA TYR A 104 18.07 -11.70 -4.16
C TYR A 104 18.65 -11.49 -5.56
N ASP A 105 19.11 -12.56 -6.16
CA ASP A 105 19.53 -12.59 -7.57
C ASP A 105 18.28 -12.59 -8.48
N GLU A 106 18.18 -11.65 -9.40
CA GLU A 106 16.99 -11.51 -10.27
C GLU A 106 16.84 -12.65 -11.29
N GLN A 107 17.89 -13.42 -11.57
CA GLN A 107 17.84 -14.55 -12.51
C GLN A 107 17.43 -15.85 -11.82
N THR A 108 17.89 -16.08 -10.62
CA THR A 108 17.66 -17.30 -9.85
C THR A 108 16.59 -17.16 -8.79
N MET A 109 16.31 -15.94 -8.35
CA MET A 109 15.46 -15.59 -7.21
C MET A 109 16.05 -16.04 -5.86
N GLU A 110 17.32 -16.50 -5.82
CA GLU A 110 18.00 -16.93 -4.60
C GLU A 110 18.51 -15.71 -3.82
N THR A 111 18.40 -15.77 -2.50
CA THR A 111 18.89 -14.72 -1.61
C THR A 111 20.40 -14.87 -1.35
N ASN A 112 20.97 -14.00 -0.49
CA ASN A 112 22.31 -14.20 0.07
C ASN A 112 22.43 -15.48 0.93
N VAL A 113 21.30 -16.06 1.34
CA VAL A 113 21.25 -17.31 2.09
C VAL A 113 20.98 -18.47 1.12
N LYS A 114 21.96 -19.37 0.95
CA LYS A 114 21.85 -20.51 0.04
C LYS A 114 20.61 -21.35 0.31
N GLY A 115 19.86 -21.67 -0.75
CA GLY A 115 18.63 -22.46 -0.68
C GLY A 115 17.39 -21.67 -0.24
N VAL A 116 17.52 -20.36 0.03
CA VAL A 116 16.39 -19.47 0.35
C VAL A 116 16.06 -18.63 -0.86
N PHE A 117 14.85 -18.78 -1.40
CA PHE A 117 14.38 -18.11 -2.59
C PHE A 117 13.23 -17.18 -2.25
N LEU A 118 13.11 -16.06 -2.95
CA LEU A 118 12.00 -15.12 -2.81
C LEU A 118 11.10 -15.11 -4.03
N ALA A 119 9.80 -14.97 -3.81
CA ALA A 119 8.82 -14.84 -4.89
C ALA A 119 7.67 -13.90 -4.50
N GLY A 120 7.09 -13.24 -5.49
CA GLY A 120 5.90 -12.40 -5.32
C GLY A 120 6.22 -11.00 -4.80
N VAL A 121 5.26 -10.43 -4.08
CA VAL A 121 5.26 -9.01 -3.66
C VAL A 121 6.48 -8.64 -2.82
N ILE A 122 6.98 -9.57 -2.00
CA ILE A 122 8.12 -9.34 -1.12
C ILE A 122 9.39 -8.91 -1.86
N CYS A 123 9.58 -9.39 -3.10
CA CYS A 123 10.69 -8.99 -3.97
C CYS A 123 10.71 -7.50 -4.35
N GLY A 124 9.64 -6.78 -4.09
CA GLY A 124 9.55 -5.33 -4.32
C GLY A 124 9.80 -4.48 -3.08
N GLY A 125 10.00 -5.08 -1.92
CA GLY A 125 10.13 -4.36 -0.67
C GLY A 125 8.93 -3.44 -0.43
N LEU A 126 9.18 -2.18 -0.04
CA LEU A 126 8.13 -1.17 0.16
C LEU A 126 7.42 -0.74 -1.15
N LYS A 127 8.00 -1.05 -2.33
CA LYS A 127 7.32 -0.87 -3.61
C LYS A 127 6.33 -2.00 -3.89
N THR A 128 5.31 -2.09 -3.06
CA THR A 128 4.35 -3.21 -3.03
C THR A 128 3.45 -3.33 -4.27
N ASN A 129 3.50 -2.35 -5.18
CA ASN A 129 2.81 -2.35 -6.46
C ASN A 129 3.70 -2.78 -7.64
N LYS A 130 4.93 -3.23 -7.40
CA LYS A 130 5.84 -3.73 -8.45
C LYS A 130 5.42 -5.12 -8.94
N TRP A 131 5.05 -6.00 -7.99
CA TRP A 131 4.76 -7.39 -8.27
C TRP A 131 3.33 -7.77 -7.90
N PHE A 132 2.65 -8.41 -8.82
CA PHE A 132 1.31 -8.97 -8.68
C PHE A 132 1.34 -10.46 -9.04
N ILE A 133 0.24 -11.18 -8.86
CA ILE A 133 0.14 -12.60 -9.21
C ILE A 133 0.51 -12.81 -10.69
N GLU A 134 0.02 -11.94 -11.59
CA GLU A 134 0.18 -12.07 -13.03
C GLU A 134 1.64 -11.97 -13.48
N ASN A 135 2.38 -10.99 -12.98
CA ASN A 135 3.76 -10.75 -13.41
C ASN A 135 4.80 -11.48 -12.55
N SER A 136 4.44 -11.92 -11.34
CA SER A 136 5.35 -12.67 -10.47
C SER A 136 5.34 -14.19 -10.70
N ARG A 137 4.50 -14.69 -11.60
CA ARG A 137 4.52 -16.13 -11.98
C ARG A 137 5.86 -16.60 -12.54
N GLU A 138 6.63 -15.70 -13.16
CA GLU A 138 7.97 -16.00 -13.65
C GLU A 138 8.97 -16.33 -12.52
N HIS A 139 8.73 -15.84 -11.30
CA HIS A 139 9.59 -16.15 -10.16
C HIS A 139 9.62 -17.66 -9.87
N SER A 140 8.46 -18.34 -9.92
CA SER A 140 8.38 -19.79 -9.69
C SER A 140 9.13 -20.58 -10.76
N ARG A 141 9.08 -20.15 -12.03
CA ARG A 141 9.84 -20.80 -13.11
C ARG A 141 11.34 -20.68 -12.93
N LYS A 142 11.82 -19.49 -12.54
CA LYS A 142 13.23 -19.23 -12.24
C LYS A 142 13.71 -20.09 -11.09
N ILE A 143 12.97 -20.10 -9.97
CA ILE A 143 13.28 -20.91 -8.80
C ILE A 143 13.33 -22.39 -9.14
N LEU A 144 12.32 -22.91 -9.83
CA LEU A 144 12.27 -24.31 -10.22
C LEU A 144 13.45 -24.70 -11.12
N SER A 145 13.78 -23.85 -12.08
CA SER A 145 14.93 -24.05 -12.97
C SER A 145 16.25 -24.10 -12.20
N GLN A 146 16.38 -23.37 -11.10
CA GLN A 146 17.58 -23.38 -10.27
C GLN A 146 17.64 -24.65 -9.41
N ILE A 147 16.53 -25.05 -8.80
CA ILE A 147 16.46 -26.26 -7.95
C ILE A 147 16.74 -27.54 -8.76
N ILE A 148 16.24 -27.64 -10.00
CA ILE A 148 16.45 -28.84 -10.82
C ILE A 148 17.90 -28.94 -11.34
N LYS A 149 18.62 -27.84 -11.43
CA LYS A 149 20.02 -27.81 -11.87
C LYS A 149 21.02 -28.08 -10.72
N ALA A 150 20.58 -27.95 -9.48
CA ALA A 150 21.41 -28.19 -8.28
C ALA A 150 21.41 -29.65 -7.89
#